data_7c35d576fab5b6e0ca8112c1089c9986
#
_entry.id   7c35d576fab5b6e0ca8112c1089c9986
#
_cell.length_a   1.000
_cell.length_b   1.000
_cell.length_c   1.000
_cell.angle_alpha   90.00
_cell.angle_beta   90.00
_cell.angle_gamma   90.00
#
_symmetry.space_group_name_H-M   'P 1'
#
loop_
_entity.id
_entity.type
_entity.pdbx_description
1 polymer ?
#
loop_
_entity_poly.entity_id
_entity_poly.type
_entity_poly.pdbx_seq_one_letter_code
_entity_poly.pdbx_strand_id
1 'polypeptide(L)'
;MEIAHLISKKHKKISPVTLKIKSPKETGKTFISNSRLNVKFFSKFVNYSVISDDSGLCVKALQNKPGIYSARLAKKYGSFRGAMEYILKKLKKKKDRSATFVCSLSYKGKTGKIISVEGKINGKISSKIVGKNGFGFDPIFIPNNKKITFGQMLKLKKIRSDHRYIAFKKLKKKIKIL
;
A
#
# COMPACT_ATOMS: atom_id res chain seq x y z
N MET A 1 -1.91 -4.19 -9.85
CA MET A 1 -2.32 -3.89 -8.45
C MET A 1 -2.29 -5.20 -7.66
N GLU A 2 -1.56 -5.28 -6.54
CA GLU A 2 -1.41 -6.54 -5.77
C GLU A 2 -2.73 -7.07 -5.19
N ILE A 3 -3.65 -6.18 -4.80
CA ILE A 3 -4.96 -6.58 -4.27
C ILE A 3 -5.77 -7.43 -5.27
N ALA A 4 -5.63 -7.20 -6.56
CA ALA A 4 -6.32 -7.98 -7.57
C ALA A 4 -5.98 -9.49 -7.51
N HIS A 5 -4.79 -9.84 -7.02
CA HIS A 5 -4.39 -11.24 -6.81
C HIS A 5 -5.04 -11.88 -5.58
N LEU A 6 -5.54 -11.08 -4.64
CA LEU A 6 -6.20 -11.56 -3.42
C LEU A 6 -7.69 -11.81 -3.61
N ILE A 7 -8.30 -11.12 -4.59
CA ILE A 7 -9.72 -11.28 -4.93
C ILE A 7 -9.92 -12.58 -5.72
N SER A 8 -10.96 -13.32 -5.41
CA SER A 8 -11.30 -14.58 -6.08
C SER A 8 -11.32 -14.43 -7.63
N LYS A 9 -10.90 -15.48 -8.34
CA LYS A 9 -10.98 -15.56 -9.81
C LYS A 9 -12.42 -15.53 -10.33
N LYS A 10 -13.40 -15.85 -9.51
CA LYS A 10 -14.84 -15.77 -9.84
C LYS A 10 -15.32 -14.36 -10.14
N HIS A 11 -14.60 -13.33 -9.68
CA HIS A 11 -14.96 -11.92 -9.90
C HIS A 11 -14.18 -11.33 -11.06
N LYS A 12 -14.89 -10.75 -12.05
CA LYS A 12 -14.27 -9.91 -13.09
C LYS A 12 -13.68 -8.65 -12.43
N LYS A 13 -12.43 -8.34 -12.75
CA LYS A 13 -11.70 -7.20 -12.18
C LYS A 13 -11.44 -6.19 -13.28
N ILE A 14 -11.86 -4.95 -13.07
CA ILE A 14 -11.68 -3.85 -14.01
C ILE A 14 -10.86 -2.78 -13.31
N SER A 15 -9.82 -2.28 -13.95
CA SER A 15 -8.99 -1.21 -13.41
C SER A 15 -9.46 0.16 -13.90
N PRO A 16 -9.25 1.26 -13.15
CA PRO A 16 -9.52 2.61 -13.62
C PRO A 16 -8.78 2.95 -14.93
N VAL A 17 -7.60 2.37 -15.13
CA VAL A 17 -6.82 2.55 -16.38
C VAL A 17 -7.57 1.96 -17.56
N THR A 18 -8.14 0.76 -17.42
CA THR A 18 -8.97 0.13 -18.48
C THR A 18 -10.19 0.98 -18.84
N LEU A 19 -10.74 1.70 -17.86
CA LEU A 19 -11.88 2.60 -18.04
C LEU A 19 -11.46 4.02 -18.45
N LYS A 20 -10.16 4.27 -18.65
CA LYS A 20 -9.59 5.61 -18.95
C LYS A 20 -9.97 6.69 -17.91
N ILE A 21 -10.26 6.29 -16.67
CA ILE A 21 -10.61 7.21 -15.59
C ILE A 21 -9.32 7.63 -14.87
N LYS A 22 -9.02 8.94 -14.87
CA LYS A 22 -7.90 9.50 -14.11
C LYS A 22 -8.20 9.44 -12.61
N SER A 23 -7.18 9.10 -11.81
CA SER A 23 -7.30 9.12 -10.35
C SER A 23 -7.49 10.54 -9.83
N PRO A 24 -8.33 10.73 -8.79
CA PRO A 24 -8.51 12.04 -8.17
C PRO A 24 -7.25 12.47 -7.43
N LYS A 25 -7.14 13.77 -7.16
CA LYS A 25 -6.10 14.29 -6.27
C LYS A 25 -6.39 13.84 -4.84
N GLU A 26 -5.44 13.18 -4.22
CA GLU A 26 -5.54 12.77 -2.83
C GLU A 26 -5.30 13.95 -1.89
N THR A 27 -6.35 14.43 -1.27
CA THR A 27 -6.36 15.57 -0.34
C THR A 27 -6.53 15.17 1.12
N GLY A 28 -6.70 13.87 1.36
CA GLY A 28 -6.87 13.33 2.71
C GLY A 28 -5.59 13.39 3.54
N LYS A 29 -5.76 13.51 4.85
CA LYS A 29 -4.65 13.56 5.83
C LYS A 29 -4.26 12.18 6.38
N THR A 30 -4.99 11.12 6.02
CA THR A 30 -4.75 9.74 6.46
C THR A 30 -4.92 8.77 5.30
N PHE A 31 -4.34 7.57 5.41
CA PHE A 31 -4.56 6.50 4.44
C PHE A 31 -6.04 6.15 4.27
N ILE A 32 -6.80 6.11 5.39
CA ILE A 32 -8.25 5.86 5.34
C ILE A 32 -8.97 6.96 4.57
N SER A 33 -8.66 8.23 4.84
CA SER A 33 -9.34 9.34 4.15
C SER A 33 -9.07 9.32 2.64
N ASN A 34 -7.86 9.01 2.21
CA ASN A 34 -7.51 8.90 0.80
C ASN A 34 -8.18 7.69 0.13
N SER A 35 -8.12 6.50 0.74
CA SER A 35 -8.80 5.33 0.18
C SER A 35 -10.33 5.53 0.09
N ARG A 36 -10.95 6.22 1.06
CA ARG A 36 -12.38 6.61 1.01
C ARG A 36 -12.68 7.63 -0.07
N LEU A 37 -11.80 8.60 -0.26
CA LEU A 37 -11.91 9.59 -1.33
C LEU A 37 -11.90 8.86 -2.69
N ASN A 38 -10.93 7.99 -2.89
CA ASN A 38 -10.77 7.24 -4.13
C ASN A 38 -11.99 6.33 -4.41
N VAL A 39 -12.48 5.59 -3.42
CA VAL A 39 -13.66 4.72 -3.61
C VAL A 39 -14.92 5.52 -3.89
N LYS A 40 -15.11 6.67 -3.25
CA LYS A 40 -16.23 7.59 -3.54
C LYS A 40 -16.15 8.13 -4.96
N PHE A 41 -14.95 8.53 -5.38
CA PHE A 41 -14.73 9.09 -6.71
C PHE A 41 -15.03 8.06 -7.80
N PHE A 42 -14.37 6.90 -7.76
CA PHE A 42 -14.52 5.88 -8.80
C PHE A 42 -15.93 5.30 -8.85
N SER A 43 -16.64 5.21 -7.72
CA SER A 43 -18.01 4.71 -7.70
C SER A 43 -19.04 5.62 -8.38
N LYS A 44 -18.67 6.83 -8.81
CA LYS A 44 -19.53 7.70 -9.64
C LYS A 44 -19.55 7.30 -11.10
N PHE A 45 -18.55 6.55 -11.54
CA PHE A 45 -18.36 6.18 -12.95
C PHE A 45 -18.77 4.75 -13.27
N VAL A 46 -19.12 3.96 -12.24
CA VAL A 46 -19.42 2.53 -12.43
C VAL A 46 -20.53 2.06 -11.52
N ASN A 47 -21.33 1.16 -12.05
CA ASN A 47 -22.43 0.50 -11.32
C ASN A 47 -22.00 -0.81 -10.65
N TYR A 48 -20.71 -0.94 -10.31
CA TYR A 48 -20.13 -2.14 -9.70
C TYR A 48 -19.61 -1.82 -8.30
N SER A 49 -19.33 -2.89 -7.55
CA SER A 49 -18.58 -2.74 -6.31
C SER A 49 -17.17 -2.20 -6.59
N VAL A 50 -16.74 -1.23 -5.81
CA VAL A 50 -15.44 -0.59 -5.95
C VAL A 50 -14.58 -0.86 -4.73
N ILE A 51 -13.32 -1.26 -4.97
CA ILE A 51 -12.27 -1.34 -3.93
C ILE A 51 -11.19 -0.35 -4.29
N SER A 52 -10.76 0.44 -3.33
CA SER A 52 -9.63 1.35 -3.46
C SER A 52 -8.65 1.15 -2.31
N ASP A 53 -7.35 1.29 -2.59
CA ASP A 53 -6.32 1.33 -1.56
C ASP A 53 -5.58 2.67 -1.54
N ASP A 54 -5.10 3.03 -0.36
CA ASP A 54 -4.00 3.96 -0.17
C ASP A 54 -2.99 3.33 0.77
N SER A 55 -1.72 3.35 0.38
CA SER A 55 -0.66 2.61 1.05
C SER A 55 0.64 3.38 1.07
N GLY A 56 1.43 3.17 2.12
CA GLY A 56 2.73 3.82 2.21
C GLY A 56 3.62 3.27 3.29
N LEU A 57 4.86 3.77 3.27
CA LEU A 57 5.90 3.47 4.24
C LEU A 57 5.98 4.59 5.27
N CYS A 58 5.86 4.24 6.55
CA CYS A 58 6.05 5.13 7.68
C CYS A 58 7.37 4.79 8.36
N VAL A 59 8.33 5.71 8.40
CA VAL A 59 9.65 5.53 9.04
C VAL A 59 9.67 6.33 10.33
N LYS A 60 9.79 5.66 11.48
CA LYS A 60 9.67 6.28 12.81
C LYS A 60 10.66 7.42 13.02
N ALA A 61 11.95 7.20 12.74
CA ALA A 61 13.01 8.21 12.87
C ALA A 61 12.86 9.40 11.91
N LEU A 62 11.95 9.34 10.94
CA LEU A 62 11.60 10.41 10.01
C LEU A 62 10.19 10.96 10.28
N GLN A 63 9.68 10.88 11.53
CA GLN A 63 8.35 11.35 11.92
C GLN A 63 7.24 10.69 11.10
N ASN A 64 7.36 9.39 10.86
CA ASN A 64 6.47 8.58 10.03
C ASN A 64 6.39 9.02 8.55
N LYS A 65 7.31 9.86 8.08
CA LYS A 65 7.44 10.16 6.65
C LYS A 65 8.11 9.00 5.91
N PRO A 66 7.78 8.79 4.62
CA PRO A 66 6.90 9.56 3.75
C PRO A 66 5.39 9.37 4.02
N GLY A 67 4.93 8.27 4.65
CA GLY A 67 3.53 8.03 4.96
C GLY A 67 2.64 8.08 3.72
N ILE A 68 1.54 8.84 3.78
CA ILE A 68 0.61 9.06 2.65
C ILE A 68 1.26 9.76 1.45
N TYR A 69 2.47 10.27 1.60
CA TYR A 69 3.24 10.90 0.51
C TYR A 69 4.24 9.94 -0.16
N SER A 70 4.10 8.64 0.06
CA SER A 70 5.02 7.61 -0.47
C SER A 70 5.20 7.68 -1.99
N ALA A 71 4.12 7.72 -2.75
CA ALA A 71 4.16 7.85 -4.21
C ALA A 71 4.68 9.23 -4.65
N ARG A 72 4.32 10.29 -3.92
CA ARG A 72 4.79 11.65 -4.20
C ARG A 72 6.29 11.79 -3.95
N LEU A 73 6.84 11.11 -2.94
CA LEU A 73 8.28 11.07 -2.71
C LEU A 73 8.99 10.40 -3.89
N ALA A 74 8.47 9.28 -4.39
CA ALA A 74 9.02 8.61 -5.56
C ALA A 74 8.99 9.51 -6.81
N LYS A 75 7.88 10.21 -7.04
CA LYS A 75 7.78 11.19 -8.13
C LYS A 75 8.80 12.33 -7.98
N LYS A 76 8.99 12.86 -6.75
CA LYS A 76 9.96 13.94 -6.47
C LYS A 76 11.39 13.51 -6.79
N TYR A 77 11.76 12.26 -6.53
CA TYR A 77 13.11 11.73 -6.77
C TYR A 77 13.21 10.91 -8.08
N GLY A 78 12.26 11.09 -9.00
CA GLY A 78 12.24 10.47 -10.32
C GLY A 78 11.90 8.98 -10.33
N SER A 79 12.02 8.30 -9.19
CA SER A 79 11.75 6.86 -9.07
C SER A 79 11.62 6.42 -7.62
N PHE A 80 11.10 5.20 -7.38
CA PHE A 80 11.18 4.58 -6.06
C PHE A 80 12.62 4.31 -5.62
N ARG A 81 13.55 4.04 -6.56
CA ARG A 81 14.97 3.87 -6.26
C ARG A 81 15.55 5.15 -5.67
N GLY A 82 15.36 6.30 -6.31
CA GLY A 82 15.81 7.59 -5.79
C GLY A 82 15.17 7.95 -4.44
N ALA A 83 13.88 7.62 -4.25
CA ALA A 83 13.22 7.80 -2.96
C ALA A 83 13.81 6.89 -1.86
N MET A 84 14.17 5.65 -2.19
CA MET A 84 14.85 4.74 -1.26
C MET A 84 16.25 5.26 -0.88
N GLU A 85 17.04 5.71 -1.84
CA GLU A 85 18.35 6.31 -1.61
C GLU A 85 18.26 7.54 -0.71
N TYR A 86 17.27 8.41 -0.93
CA TYR A 86 16.98 9.54 -0.04
C TYR A 86 16.68 9.09 1.40
N ILE A 87 15.78 8.10 1.59
CA ILE A 87 15.47 7.58 2.93
C ILE A 87 16.73 7.01 3.60
N LEU A 88 17.51 6.20 2.88
CA LEU A 88 18.74 5.61 3.41
C LEU A 88 19.76 6.69 3.81
N LYS A 89 19.94 7.73 2.99
CA LYS A 89 20.80 8.90 3.30
C LYS A 89 20.34 9.58 4.59
N LYS A 90 19.02 9.83 4.76
CA LYS A 90 18.47 10.45 5.98
C LYS A 90 18.61 9.57 7.22
N LEU A 91 18.71 8.26 7.06
CA LEU A 91 18.88 7.31 8.15
C LEU A 91 20.35 6.97 8.46
N LYS A 92 21.32 7.51 7.73
CA LYS A 92 22.76 7.16 7.87
C LYS A 92 23.28 7.31 9.31
N LYS A 93 22.85 8.38 10.01
CA LYS A 93 23.25 8.68 11.40
C LYS A 93 22.16 8.35 12.44
N LYS A 94 21.08 7.64 12.05
CA LYS A 94 19.97 7.30 12.95
C LYS A 94 20.10 5.86 13.43
N LYS A 95 20.07 5.64 14.77
CA LYS A 95 20.04 4.30 15.38
C LYS A 95 18.68 3.62 15.16
N ASP A 96 17.58 4.37 15.32
CA ASP A 96 16.24 3.84 15.10
C ASP A 96 15.94 3.75 13.60
N ARG A 97 15.75 2.54 13.12
CA ARG A 97 15.39 2.22 11.75
C ARG A 97 13.97 1.62 11.64
N SER A 98 13.21 1.67 12.73
CA SER A 98 11.85 1.13 12.80
C SER A 98 10.95 1.76 11.73
N ALA A 99 10.18 0.93 11.08
CA ALA A 99 9.26 1.35 10.05
C ALA A 99 8.01 0.48 10.01
N THR A 100 6.95 1.03 9.47
CA THR A 100 5.66 0.32 9.29
C THR A 100 5.18 0.54 7.87
N PHE A 101 4.85 -0.54 7.16
CA PHE A 101 3.99 -0.44 5.99
C PHE A 101 2.52 -0.42 6.40
N VAL A 102 1.79 0.51 5.84
CA VAL A 102 0.35 0.67 6.06
C VAL A 102 -0.38 0.53 4.72
N CYS A 103 -1.52 -0.16 4.74
CA CYS A 103 -2.48 -0.18 3.64
C CYS A 103 -3.88 0.06 4.21
N SER A 104 -4.57 1.05 3.71
CA SER A 104 -5.99 1.24 3.94
C SER A 104 -6.77 0.79 2.72
N LEU A 105 -7.74 -0.10 2.93
CA LEU A 105 -8.70 -0.52 1.91
C LEU A 105 -10.06 0.07 2.22
N SER A 106 -10.67 0.68 1.22
CA SER A 106 -12.07 1.09 1.24
C SER A 106 -12.86 0.34 0.17
N TYR A 107 -14.02 -0.17 0.55
CA TYR A 107 -14.96 -0.87 -0.30
C TYR A 107 -16.30 -0.17 -0.29
N LYS A 108 -16.91 -0.02 -1.47
CA LYS A 108 -18.30 0.39 -1.63
C LYS A 108 -19.02 -0.64 -2.47
N GLY A 109 -19.99 -1.31 -1.87
CA GLY A 109 -20.87 -2.27 -2.55
C GLY A 109 -22.13 -1.61 -3.11
N LYS A 110 -23.05 -2.42 -3.64
CA LYS A 110 -24.35 -1.98 -4.20
C LYS A 110 -25.21 -1.20 -3.20
N THR A 111 -25.12 -1.51 -1.90
CA THR A 111 -25.87 -0.80 -0.84
C THR A 111 -25.40 0.63 -0.59
N GLY A 112 -24.34 1.08 -1.25
CA GLY A 112 -23.80 2.42 -1.09
C GLY A 112 -22.95 2.62 0.16
N LYS A 113 -23.01 1.74 1.18
CA LYS A 113 -22.21 1.83 2.41
C LYS A 113 -20.74 1.64 2.11
N ILE A 114 -19.89 2.53 2.67
CA ILE A 114 -18.44 2.43 2.55
C ILE A 114 -17.87 1.78 3.80
N ILE A 115 -17.18 0.65 3.61
CA ILE A 115 -16.44 -0.07 4.64
C ILE A 115 -14.96 0.18 4.42
N SER A 116 -14.25 0.61 5.47
CA SER A 116 -12.81 0.86 5.43
C SER A 116 -12.09 0.06 6.51
N VAL A 117 -10.89 -0.43 6.18
CA VAL A 117 -10.03 -1.19 7.08
C VAL A 117 -8.57 -0.84 6.86
N GLU A 118 -7.73 -1.04 7.87
CA GLU A 118 -6.27 -0.92 7.74
C GLU A 118 -5.57 -2.24 8.05
N GLY A 119 -4.54 -2.54 7.24
CA GLY A 119 -3.52 -3.54 7.50
C GLY A 119 -2.17 -2.86 7.72
N LYS A 120 -1.45 -3.29 8.74
CA LYS A 120 -0.13 -2.78 9.09
C LYS A 120 0.84 -3.93 9.25
N ILE A 121 2.08 -3.73 8.83
CA ILE A 121 3.18 -4.65 9.13
C ILE A 121 4.38 -3.84 9.60
N ASN A 122 4.86 -4.20 10.79
CA ASN A 122 6.03 -3.56 11.39
C ASN A 122 7.31 -4.25 10.91
N GLY A 123 8.37 -3.49 10.87
CA GLY A 123 9.67 -3.94 10.45
C GLY A 123 10.73 -2.85 10.65
N LYS A 124 11.80 -2.96 9.89
CA LYS A 124 12.90 -1.99 9.88
C LYS A 124 13.40 -1.71 8.48
N ILE A 125 14.03 -0.55 8.30
CA ILE A 125 14.72 -0.19 7.06
C ILE A 125 16.10 -0.83 7.05
N SER A 126 16.43 -1.52 5.97
CA SER A 126 17.77 -2.09 5.71
C SER A 126 18.84 -1.00 5.58
N SER A 127 20.13 -1.37 5.69
CA SER A 127 21.25 -0.44 5.47
C SER A 127 21.45 -0.08 4.00
N LYS A 128 21.00 -0.93 3.07
CA LYS A 128 21.13 -0.77 1.62
C LYS A 128 19.91 -1.31 0.90
N ILE A 129 19.77 -0.97 -0.38
CA ILE A 129 18.74 -1.52 -1.27
C ILE A 129 19.12 -2.97 -1.60
N VAL A 130 18.24 -3.94 -1.29
CA VAL A 130 18.52 -5.38 -1.51
C VAL A 130 17.28 -6.06 -2.09
N GLY A 131 17.49 -6.81 -3.16
CA GLY A 131 16.45 -7.53 -3.89
C GLY A 131 15.79 -6.67 -4.98
N LYS A 132 15.17 -7.37 -5.94
CA LYS A 132 14.51 -6.77 -7.11
C LYS A 132 13.04 -7.14 -7.25
N ASN A 133 12.53 -7.96 -6.30
CA ASN A 133 11.13 -8.36 -6.30
C ASN A 133 10.24 -7.31 -5.64
N GLY A 134 8.94 -7.42 -5.89
CA GLY A 134 7.96 -6.50 -5.34
C GLY A 134 7.96 -5.14 -6.04
N PHE A 135 7.60 -4.09 -5.32
CA PHE A 135 7.57 -2.73 -5.84
C PHE A 135 7.69 -1.70 -4.70
N GLY A 136 7.85 -0.44 -5.08
CA GLY A 136 7.91 0.65 -4.11
C GLY A 136 9.14 0.56 -3.21
N PHE A 137 8.93 0.55 -1.91
CA PHE A 137 9.97 0.49 -0.90
C PHE A 137 10.32 -0.93 -0.44
N ASP A 138 9.82 -1.97 -1.11
CA ASP A 138 10.07 -3.38 -0.76
C ASP A 138 11.58 -3.71 -0.63
N PRO A 139 12.48 -3.18 -1.49
CA PRO A 139 13.91 -3.48 -1.40
C PRO A 139 14.64 -2.89 -0.18
N ILE A 140 13.99 -2.03 0.59
CA ILE A 140 14.58 -1.49 1.83
C ILE A 140 13.80 -1.87 3.09
N PHE A 141 12.70 -2.62 3.00
CA PHE A 141 11.89 -2.97 4.16
C PHE A 141 12.08 -4.44 4.56
N ILE A 142 12.55 -4.66 5.79
CA ILE A 142 12.69 -5.96 6.43
C ILE A 142 11.55 -6.10 7.44
N PRO A 143 10.54 -6.96 7.20
CA PRO A 143 9.47 -7.16 8.17
C PRO A 143 9.97 -7.83 9.45
N ASN A 144 9.29 -7.58 10.57
CA ASN A 144 9.62 -8.24 11.84
C ASN A 144 9.65 -9.77 11.67
N ASN A 145 10.52 -10.42 12.43
CA ASN A 145 10.76 -11.88 12.37
C ASN A 145 11.29 -12.38 11.01
N LYS A 146 11.83 -11.49 10.19
CA LYS A 146 12.53 -11.83 8.94
C LYS A 146 13.94 -11.23 8.93
N LYS A 147 14.85 -11.90 8.19
CA LYS A 147 16.23 -11.43 7.98
C LYS A 147 16.44 -10.83 6.61
N ILE A 148 15.45 -10.92 5.72
CA ILE A 148 15.51 -10.47 4.32
C ILE A 148 14.45 -9.39 4.05
N THR A 149 14.71 -8.54 3.07
CA THR A 149 13.77 -7.50 2.64
C THR A 149 12.58 -8.11 1.87
N PHE A 150 11.48 -7.38 1.76
CA PHE A 150 10.41 -7.76 0.84
C PHE A 150 10.90 -7.85 -0.61
N GLY A 151 11.90 -7.05 -1.00
CA GLY A 151 12.53 -7.11 -2.32
C GLY A 151 13.28 -8.42 -2.59
N GLN A 152 13.66 -9.16 -1.56
CA GLN A 152 14.28 -10.48 -1.68
C GLN A 152 13.29 -11.64 -1.60
N MET A 153 12.06 -11.38 -1.15
CA MET A 153 11.05 -12.43 -1.00
C MET A 153 10.46 -12.82 -2.35
N LEU A 154 10.13 -14.11 -2.51
CA LEU A 154 9.30 -14.57 -3.61
C LEU A 154 7.93 -13.92 -3.57
N LYS A 155 7.41 -13.51 -4.73
CA LYS A 155 6.15 -12.77 -4.88
C LYS A 155 4.98 -13.40 -4.11
N LEU A 156 4.79 -14.71 -4.23
CA LEU A 156 3.69 -15.41 -3.54
C LEU A 156 3.82 -15.39 -2.01
N LYS A 157 5.05 -15.53 -1.48
CA LYS A 157 5.31 -15.46 -0.04
C LYS A 157 5.03 -14.05 0.50
N LYS A 158 5.47 -13.02 -0.23
CA LYS A 158 5.22 -11.62 0.14
C LYS A 158 3.73 -11.27 0.13
N ILE A 159 3.01 -11.55 -0.96
CA ILE A 159 1.58 -11.23 -1.12
C ILE A 159 0.72 -11.85 -0.02
N ARG A 160 1.11 -12.99 0.55
CA ARG A 160 0.38 -13.66 1.63
C ARG A 160 0.78 -13.22 3.04
N SER A 161 1.68 -12.25 3.17
CA SER A 161 2.21 -11.82 4.47
C SER A 161 2.34 -10.30 4.63
N ASP A 162 2.04 -9.51 3.61
CA ASP A 162 2.22 -8.07 3.64
C ASP A 162 1.01 -7.30 4.22
N HIS A 163 1.16 -5.99 4.32
CA HIS A 163 0.15 -5.08 4.83
C HIS A 163 -1.16 -5.09 4.03
N ARG A 164 -1.09 -5.33 2.70
CA ARG A 164 -2.28 -5.45 1.84
C ARG A 164 -3.05 -6.72 2.12
N TYR A 165 -2.35 -7.83 2.32
CA TYR A 165 -2.97 -9.09 2.72
C TYR A 165 -3.68 -8.98 4.07
N ILE A 166 -3.05 -8.32 5.04
CA ILE A 166 -3.65 -8.08 6.36
C ILE A 166 -4.90 -7.21 6.23
N ALA A 167 -4.84 -6.13 5.45
CA ALA A 167 -6.01 -5.29 5.18
C ALA A 167 -7.11 -6.07 4.46
N PHE A 168 -6.77 -6.86 3.45
CA PHE A 168 -7.72 -7.66 2.69
C PHE A 168 -8.42 -8.72 3.56
N LYS A 169 -7.69 -9.43 4.43
CA LYS A 169 -8.30 -10.36 5.39
C LYS A 169 -9.32 -9.67 6.31
N LYS A 170 -8.99 -8.47 6.80
CA LYS A 170 -9.92 -7.67 7.62
C LYS A 170 -11.15 -7.24 6.81
N LEU A 171 -10.94 -6.83 5.55
CA LEU A 171 -12.03 -6.45 4.67
C LEU A 171 -12.95 -7.63 4.40
N LYS A 172 -12.40 -8.78 4.02
CA LYS A 172 -13.14 -10.02 3.73
C LYS A 172 -14.04 -10.46 4.90
N LYS A 173 -13.57 -10.31 6.16
CA LYS A 173 -14.39 -10.60 7.34
C LYS A 173 -15.62 -9.69 7.47
N LYS A 174 -15.54 -8.45 6.96
CA LYS A 174 -16.63 -7.46 7.02
C LYS A 174 -17.57 -7.50 5.83
N ILE A 175 -17.11 -8.08 4.73
CA ILE A 175 -17.88 -8.18 3.48
C ILE A 175 -18.01 -9.67 3.16
N LYS A 176 -19.19 -10.25 3.38
CA LYS A 176 -19.47 -11.69 3.16
C LYS A 176 -19.31 -12.17 1.71
N ILE A 177 -18.91 -11.29 0.76
CA ILE A 177 -19.02 -11.51 -0.70
C ILE A 177 -17.65 -11.65 -1.40
N LEU A 178 -16.53 -11.52 -0.71
CA LEU A 178 -15.18 -11.61 -1.35
C LEU A 178 -14.52 -12.97 -1.13
#